data_2233250daff82ff1a345e4ffc88166fe
#
_entry.id   2233250daff82ff1a345e4ffc88166fe
#
_cell.length_a   1.000
_cell.length_b   1.000
_cell.length_c   1.000
_cell.angle_alpha   90.00
_cell.angle_beta   90.00
_cell.angle_gamma   90.00
#
_symmetry.space_group_name_H-M   'P 1'
#
loop_
_entity.id
_entity.type
_entity.pdbx_description
1 polymer ?
#
loop_
_entity_poly.entity_id
_entity_poly.type
_entity_poly.pdbx_seq_one_letter_code
_entity_poly.pdbx_strand_id
1 'polypeptide(L)'
;MGHPGQRTILVVEDELFIRMSAVGALQDEGFLVLAAKNSAEALNVLSRHSETNILMTDVRMPGYMDGLALVAQVHIDHPEICSIVVSGNASAQQARNAGAFGFVAKPYLMKTLVQAAHDCAAALGETICMHLRPSVPPTF
;
A
#
# COMPACT_ATOMS: atom_id res chain seq x y z
N MET A 1 8.63 -2.90 19.12
CA MET A 1 9.20 -3.93 18.27
C MET A 1 8.13 -4.93 17.87
N GLY A 2 8.00 -5.21 16.59
CA GLY A 2 6.99 -6.14 16.10
C GLY A 2 7.39 -7.60 16.27
N HIS A 3 6.41 -8.48 16.08
CA HIS A 3 6.67 -9.92 16.04
C HIS A 3 7.42 -10.27 14.76
N PRO A 4 8.23 -11.36 14.75
CA PRO A 4 8.81 -11.85 13.53
C PRO A 4 7.72 -12.10 12.48
N GLY A 5 7.91 -11.59 11.28
CA GLY A 5 6.92 -11.69 10.21
C GLY A 5 5.85 -10.62 10.20
N GLN A 6 5.79 -9.76 11.24
CA GLN A 6 4.85 -8.65 11.26
C GLN A 6 5.23 -7.62 10.20
N ARG A 7 4.26 -7.17 9.42
CA ARG A 7 4.47 -6.22 8.34
C ARG A 7 4.03 -4.81 8.77
N THR A 8 4.76 -3.82 8.26
CA THR A 8 4.43 -2.42 8.49
C THR A 8 3.81 -1.85 7.23
N ILE A 9 2.61 -1.30 7.38
CA ILE A 9 1.86 -0.73 6.27
C ILE A 9 1.63 0.77 6.51
N LEU A 10 1.86 1.56 5.46
CA LEU A 10 1.55 2.98 5.47
C LEU A 10 0.23 3.20 4.73
N VAL A 11 -0.76 3.76 5.42
CA VAL A 11 -2.06 4.10 4.86
C VAL A 11 -2.07 5.59 4.54
N VAL A 12 -2.35 5.94 3.28
CA VAL A 12 -2.40 7.33 2.82
C VAL A 12 -3.82 7.65 2.38
N GLU A 13 -4.50 8.49 3.13
CA GLU A 13 -5.90 8.85 2.93
C GLU A 13 -6.14 10.24 3.54
N ASP A 14 -6.66 11.17 2.76
CA ASP A 14 -6.85 12.53 3.24
C ASP A 14 -8.06 12.69 4.17
N GLU A 15 -9.08 11.84 4.04
CA GLU A 15 -10.25 11.91 4.88
C GLU A 15 -10.02 11.20 6.21
N LEU A 16 -10.17 11.93 7.31
CA LEU A 16 -9.82 11.44 8.65
C LEU A 16 -10.53 10.16 9.03
N PHE A 17 -11.87 10.12 8.84
CA PHE A 17 -12.64 8.96 9.29
C PHE A 17 -12.34 7.71 8.46
N ILE A 18 -12.15 7.87 7.17
CA ILE A 18 -11.79 6.75 6.30
C ILE A 18 -10.40 6.24 6.69
N ARG A 19 -9.45 7.16 6.92
CA ARG A 19 -8.10 6.82 7.34
C ARG A 19 -8.11 6.05 8.66
N MET A 20 -8.85 6.54 9.65
CA MET A 20 -8.94 5.88 10.96
C MET A 20 -9.58 4.50 10.86
N SER A 21 -10.61 4.34 10.04
CA SER A 21 -11.26 3.04 9.84
C SER A 21 -10.30 2.02 9.23
N ALA A 22 -9.54 2.42 8.23
CA ALA A 22 -8.57 1.55 7.59
C ALA A 22 -7.45 1.17 8.57
N VAL A 23 -6.93 2.15 9.30
CA VAL A 23 -5.88 1.92 10.29
C VAL A 23 -6.34 0.92 11.33
N GLY A 24 -7.54 1.13 11.89
CA GLY A 24 -8.07 0.23 12.92
C GLY A 24 -8.26 -1.20 12.43
N ALA A 25 -8.82 -1.37 11.23
CA ALA A 25 -9.04 -2.69 10.65
C ALA A 25 -7.72 -3.43 10.41
N LEU A 26 -6.71 -2.72 9.92
CA LEU A 26 -5.41 -3.33 9.64
C LEU A 26 -4.66 -3.66 10.94
N GLN A 27 -4.76 -2.81 11.95
CA GLN A 27 -4.19 -3.11 13.27
C GLN A 27 -4.81 -4.35 13.86
N ASP A 28 -6.13 -4.52 13.72
CA ASP A 28 -6.83 -5.71 14.22
C ASP A 28 -6.34 -7.00 13.54
N GLU A 29 -5.79 -6.88 12.34
CA GLU A 29 -5.24 -8.01 11.58
C GLU A 29 -3.76 -8.27 11.88
N GLY A 30 -3.18 -7.49 12.78
CA GLY A 30 -1.80 -7.71 13.20
C GLY A 30 -0.74 -6.88 12.48
N PHE A 31 -1.15 -5.95 11.61
CA PHE A 31 -0.18 -5.06 10.97
C PHE A 31 0.25 -3.94 11.91
N LEU A 32 1.50 -3.53 11.78
CA LEU A 32 1.92 -2.23 12.30
C LEU A 32 1.51 -1.19 11.28
N VAL A 33 0.76 -0.18 11.70
CA VAL A 33 0.16 0.76 10.75
C VAL A 33 0.68 2.18 11.00
N LEU A 34 1.22 2.77 9.95
CA LEU A 34 1.57 4.18 9.88
C LEU A 34 0.51 4.87 9.01
N ALA A 35 0.32 6.16 9.20
CA ALA A 35 -0.71 6.89 8.47
C ALA A 35 -0.20 8.23 7.97
N ALA A 36 -0.71 8.66 6.83
CA ALA A 36 -0.42 9.96 6.25
C ALA A 36 -1.67 10.50 5.57
N LYS A 37 -1.81 11.81 5.52
CA LYS A 37 -3.01 12.43 4.95
C LYS A 37 -2.83 12.89 3.50
N ASN A 38 -1.60 12.89 2.99
CA ASN A 38 -1.30 13.24 1.61
C ASN A 38 0.06 12.66 1.21
N SER A 39 0.42 12.83 -0.06
CA SER A 39 1.65 12.26 -0.60
C SER A 39 2.91 12.86 0.00
N ALA A 40 2.92 14.16 0.28
CA ALA A 40 4.09 14.80 0.89
C ALA A 40 4.37 14.22 2.28
N GLU A 41 3.30 14.06 3.07
CA GLU A 41 3.43 13.45 4.40
C GLU A 41 3.85 11.99 4.29
N ALA A 42 3.29 11.27 3.29
CA ALA A 42 3.65 9.87 3.05
C ALA A 42 5.15 9.71 2.77
N LEU A 43 5.70 10.55 1.88
CA LEU A 43 7.12 10.49 1.56
C LEU A 43 7.99 10.80 2.78
N ASN A 44 7.54 11.76 3.61
CA ASN A 44 8.23 12.07 4.85
C ASN A 44 8.23 10.89 5.82
N VAL A 45 7.07 10.22 5.96
CA VAL A 45 6.97 9.03 6.81
C VAL A 45 7.92 7.94 6.31
N LEU A 46 7.94 7.68 5.00
CA LEU A 46 8.80 6.65 4.42
C LEU A 46 10.28 6.95 4.64
N SER A 47 10.66 8.22 4.62
CA SER A 47 12.06 8.60 4.86
C SER A 47 12.51 8.34 6.29
N ARG A 48 11.56 8.27 7.23
CA ARG A 48 11.85 8.05 8.66
C ARG A 48 11.55 6.63 9.13
N HIS A 49 10.87 5.83 8.30
CA HIS A 49 10.43 4.48 8.66
C HIS A 49 10.80 3.49 7.56
N SER A 50 12.10 3.18 7.51
CA SER A 50 12.63 2.26 6.49
C SER A 50 12.10 0.83 6.63
N GLU A 51 11.46 0.52 7.75
CA GLU A 51 10.85 -0.79 7.98
C GLU A 51 9.52 -0.97 7.23
N THR A 52 9.00 0.08 6.57
CA THR A 52 7.72 0.01 5.86
C THR A 52 7.79 -0.97 4.71
N ASN A 53 6.86 -1.90 4.67
CA ASN A 53 6.80 -2.98 3.67
C ASN A 53 5.70 -2.78 2.64
N ILE A 54 4.61 -2.11 3.02
CA ILE A 54 3.39 -2.00 2.22
C ILE A 54 2.95 -0.55 2.23
N LEU A 55 2.55 -0.06 1.05
CA LEU A 55 1.93 1.25 0.89
C LEU A 55 0.50 1.02 0.40
N MET A 56 -0.47 1.61 1.08
CA MET A 56 -1.87 1.58 0.66
C MET A 56 -2.34 3.02 0.52
N THR A 57 -2.64 3.46 -0.70
CA THR A 57 -2.95 4.86 -0.95
C THR A 57 -4.20 5.05 -1.78
N ASP A 58 -5.00 6.05 -1.39
CA ASP A 58 -6.02 6.62 -2.25
C ASP A 58 -5.33 7.37 -3.40
N VAL A 59 -6.03 7.55 -4.51
CA VAL A 59 -5.52 8.30 -5.66
C VAL A 59 -5.80 9.78 -5.51
N ARG A 60 -7.05 10.13 -5.21
CA ARG A 60 -7.47 11.54 -5.13
C ARG A 60 -7.14 12.12 -3.76
N MET A 61 -6.15 12.97 -3.74
CA MET A 61 -5.71 13.65 -2.53
C MET A 61 -5.25 15.06 -2.88
N PRO A 62 -5.38 16.02 -1.94
CA PRO A 62 -4.89 17.37 -2.18
C PRO A 62 -3.36 17.39 -2.29
N GLY A 63 -2.84 18.38 -3.00
CA GLY A 63 -1.41 18.56 -3.16
C GLY A 63 -0.97 18.34 -4.61
N TYR A 64 0.33 18.42 -4.82
CA TYR A 64 0.90 18.35 -6.17
C TYR A 64 1.02 16.92 -6.71
N MET A 65 0.89 15.93 -5.86
CA MET A 65 1.09 14.53 -6.22
C MET A 65 -0.11 13.70 -5.78
N ASP A 66 -0.78 13.04 -6.71
CA ASP A 66 -1.85 12.10 -6.37
C ASP A 66 -1.29 10.73 -5.98
N GLY A 67 -2.18 9.79 -5.65
CA GLY A 67 -1.76 8.47 -5.21
C GLY A 67 -1.07 7.65 -6.29
N LEU A 68 -1.43 7.82 -7.57
CA LEU A 68 -0.74 7.11 -8.66
C LEU A 68 0.69 7.61 -8.82
N ALA A 69 0.88 8.92 -8.74
CA ALA A 69 2.21 9.51 -8.80
C ALA A 69 3.04 9.10 -7.58
N LEU A 70 2.40 9.02 -6.41
CA LEU A 70 3.07 8.55 -5.20
C LEU A 70 3.57 7.10 -5.37
N VAL A 71 2.71 6.22 -5.87
CA VAL A 71 3.09 4.83 -6.11
C VAL A 71 4.26 4.75 -7.09
N ALA A 72 4.22 5.54 -8.17
CA ALA A 72 5.29 5.55 -9.16
C ALA A 72 6.62 5.99 -8.53
N GLN A 73 6.57 7.03 -7.70
CA GLN A 73 7.77 7.53 -7.01
C GLN A 73 8.32 6.50 -6.03
N VAL A 74 7.44 5.88 -5.26
CA VAL A 74 7.83 4.85 -4.29
C VAL A 74 8.40 3.63 -5.00
N HIS A 75 7.84 3.25 -6.15
CA HIS A 75 8.34 2.14 -6.93
C HIS A 75 9.78 2.36 -7.40
N ILE A 76 10.13 3.61 -7.70
CA ILE A 76 11.49 3.97 -8.10
C ILE A 76 12.43 4.01 -6.90
N ASP A 77 12.03 4.68 -5.83
CA ASP A 77 12.90 4.94 -4.67
C ASP A 77 12.95 3.79 -3.68
N HIS A 78 11.86 3.01 -3.59
CA HIS A 78 11.71 1.92 -2.62
C HIS A 78 11.09 0.71 -3.32
N PRO A 79 11.82 0.08 -4.26
CA PRO A 79 11.25 -1.04 -5.04
C PRO A 79 10.86 -2.25 -4.20
N GLU A 80 11.33 -2.32 -2.97
CA GLU A 80 10.98 -3.39 -2.04
C GLU A 80 9.58 -3.22 -1.44
N ILE A 81 8.99 -2.02 -1.53
CA ILE A 81 7.65 -1.77 -0.99
C ILE A 81 6.59 -2.28 -1.96
N CYS A 82 5.65 -3.05 -1.42
CA CYS A 82 4.49 -3.55 -2.16
C CYS A 82 3.36 -2.53 -2.04
N SER A 83 2.89 -1.98 -3.17
CA SER A 83 1.90 -0.89 -3.14
C SER A 83 0.52 -1.38 -3.56
N ILE A 84 -0.51 -0.82 -2.91
CA ILE A 84 -1.92 -1.04 -3.19
C ILE A 84 -2.56 0.30 -3.46
N VAL A 85 -3.29 0.41 -4.58
CA VAL A 85 -4.05 1.61 -4.94
C VAL A 85 -5.52 1.38 -4.60
N VAL A 86 -6.15 2.36 -3.95
CA VAL A 86 -7.57 2.34 -3.60
C VAL A 86 -8.23 3.51 -4.32
N SER A 87 -9.19 3.25 -5.22
CA SER A 87 -9.75 4.33 -6.02
C SER A 87 -11.13 4.01 -6.57
N GLY A 88 -11.95 5.06 -6.71
CA GLY A 88 -13.24 5.00 -7.40
C GLY A 88 -13.14 5.42 -8.86
N ASN A 89 -12.04 6.06 -9.27
CA ASN A 89 -11.91 6.64 -10.62
C ASN A 89 -10.78 6.05 -11.43
N ALA A 90 -9.67 5.70 -10.80
CA ALA A 90 -8.56 5.07 -11.49
C ALA A 90 -8.89 3.60 -11.78
N SER A 91 -8.25 3.05 -12.78
CA SER A 91 -8.42 1.63 -13.15
C SER A 91 -7.29 0.78 -12.56
N ALA A 92 -7.53 -0.52 -12.50
CA ALA A 92 -6.49 -1.48 -12.13
C ALA A 92 -5.29 -1.39 -13.07
N GLN A 93 -5.53 -1.11 -14.34
CA GLN A 93 -4.44 -0.96 -15.33
C GLN A 93 -3.57 0.26 -15.01
N GLN A 94 -4.19 1.39 -14.66
CA GLN A 94 -3.44 2.58 -14.26
C GLN A 94 -2.60 2.31 -13.01
N ALA A 95 -3.16 1.60 -12.04
CA ALA A 95 -2.42 1.23 -10.83
C ALA A 95 -1.22 0.34 -11.17
N ARG A 96 -1.43 -0.66 -12.03
CA ARG A 96 -0.38 -1.56 -12.46
C ARG A 96 0.72 -0.81 -13.20
N ASN A 97 0.34 0.10 -14.08
CA ASN A 97 1.30 0.91 -14.84
C ASN A 97 2.17 1.79 -13.93
N ALA A 98 1.63 2.21 -12.79
CA ALA A 98 2.40 2.97 -11.80
C ALA A 98 3.33 2.09 -10.97
N GLY A 99 3.16 0.77 -11.01
CA GLY A 99 3.98 -0.16 -10.26
C GLY A 99 3.28 -0.79 -9.06
N ALA A 100 1.96 -0.61 -8.94
CA ALA A 100 1.22 -1.18 -7.81
C ALA A 100 1.06 -2.69 -7.97
N PHE A 101 1.13 -3.40 -6.85
CA PHE A 101 0.84 -4.82 -6.78
C PHE A 101 -0.67 -5.08 -6.75
N GLY A 102 -1.41 -4.28 -5.99
CA GLY A 102 -2.83 -4.49 -5.78
C GLY A 102 -3.68 -3.27 -6.09
N PHE A 103 -4.96 -3.53 -6.29
CA PHE A 103 -5.94 -2.49 -6.56
C PHE A 103 -7.25 -2.82 -5.87
N VAL A 104 -7.83 -1.84 -5.17
CA VAL A 104 -9.13 -1.98 -4.51
C VAL A 104 -10.04 -0.89 -5.06
N ALA A 105 -11.14 -1.31 -5.69
CA ALA A 105 -12.12 -0.37 -6.26
C ALA A 105 -13.06 0.14 -5.17
N LYS A 106 -13.36 1.43 -5.21
CA LYS A 106 -14.39 2.04 -4.36
C LYS A 106 -15.74 1.95 -5.05
N PRO A 107 -16.82 1.71 -4.31
CA PRO A 107 -16.88 1.43 -2.88
C PRO A 107 -16.40 0.01 -2.58
N TYR A 108 -15.79 -0.18 -1.41
CA TYR A 108 -15.26 -1.50 -1.04
C TYR A 108 -15.79 -1.92 0.33
N LEU A 109 -15.76 -3.23 0.59
CA LEU A 109 -15.94 -3.77 1.91
C LEU A 109 -14.60 -3.76 2.63
N MET A 110 -14.62 -3.52 3.95
CA MET A 110 -13.37 -3.48 4.71
C MET A 110 -12.59 -4.79 4.60
N LYS A 111 -13.28 -5.93 4.52
CA LYS A 111 -12.61 -7.22 4.33
C LYS A 111 -11.84 -7.31 3.01
N THR A 112 -12.28 -6.60 1.98
CA THR A 112 -11.57 -6.56 0.69
C THR A 112 -10.27 -5.77 0.83
N LEU A 113 -10.31 -4.67 1.56
CA LEU A 113 -9.12 -3.88 1.84
C LEU A 113 -8.10 -4.68 2.64
N VAL A 114 -8.56 -5.35 3.68
CA VAL A 114 -7.73 -6.21 4.54
C VAL A 114 -7.13 -7.35 3.73
N GLN A 115 -7.92 -7.97 2.85
CA GLN A 115 -7.43 -9.07 2.01
C GLN A 115 -6.31 -8.60 1.08
N ALA A 116 -6.44 -7.40 0.50
CA ALA A 116 -5.39 -6.84 -0.34
C ALA A 116 -4.09 -6.68 0.44
N ALA A 117 -4.16 -6.24 1.70
CA ALA A 117 -2.99 -6.12 2.56
C ALA A 117 -2.36 -7.48 2.85
N HIS A 118 -3.17 -8.50 3.11
CA HIS A 118 -2.67 -9.86 3.33
C HIS A 118 -2.03 -10.43 2.06
N ASP A 119 -2.60 -10.14 0.89
CA ASP A 119 -2.03 -10.59 -0.39
C ASP A 119 -0.64 -9.97 -0.61
N CYS A 120 -0.48 -8.69 -0.29
CA CYS A 120 0.83 -8.03 -0.31
C CYS A 120 1.80 -8.68 0.66
N ALA A 121 1.37 -8.94 1.88
CA ALA A 121 2.22 -9.57 2.89
C ALA A 121 2.67 -10.96 2.43
N ALA A 122 1.78 -11.73 1.83
CA ALA A 122 2.11 -13.05 1.29
C ALA A 122 3.12 -12.94 0.16
N ALA A 123 2.95 -11.98 -0.74
CA ALA A 123 3.88 -11.76 -1.85
C ALA A 123 5.27 -11.38 -1.33
N LEU A 124 5.34 -10.57 -0.29
CA LEU A 124 6.61 -10.19 0.34
C LEU A 124 7.29 -11.40 1.00
N GLY A 125 6.49 -12.27 1.62
CA GLY A 125 7.01 -13.49 2.22
C GLY A 125 7.60 -14.45 1.19
N GLU A 126 7.08 -14.43 -0.04
CA GLU A 126 7.54 -15.27 -1.14
C GLU A 126 8.76 -14.71 -1.88
N THR A 127 9.18 -13.48 -1.58
CA THR A 127 10.25 -12.81 -2.30
C THR A 127 11.55 -13.63 -2.31
N ILE A 128 11.88 -14.29 -1.22
CA ILE A 128 13.08 -15.11 -1.14
C ILE A 128 13.01 -16.27 -2.13
N CYS A 129 11.84 -16.90 -2.22
CA CYS A 129 11.63 -18.01 -3.15
C CYS A 129 11.64 -17.53 -4.61
N MET A 130 11.20 -16.31 -4.86
CA MET A 130 11.12 -15.75 -6.21
C MET A 130 12.48 -15.49 -6.83
N HIS A 131 13.54 -15.47 -6.05
CA HIS A 131 14.89 -15.38 -6.60
C HIS A 131 15.27 -16.61 -7.43
N LEU A 132 14.61 -17.73 -7.19
CA LEU A 132 14.97 -19.01 -7.77
C LEU A 132 14.05 -19.41 -8.94
N ARG A 133 13.14 -18.55 -9.33
CA ARG A 133 12.19 -18.83 -10.41
C ARG A 133 11.78 -17.53 -11.12
N PRO A 134 11.27 -17.65 -12.36
CA PRO A 134 10.79 -16.48 -13.08
C PRO A 134 9.73 -15.73 -12.28
N SER A 135 9.82 -14.41 -12.35
CA SER A 135 8.83 -13.57 -11.72
C SER A 135 7.51 -13.67 -12.48
N VAL A 136 6.42 -13.76 -11.73
CA VAL A 136 5.07 -13.78 -12.29
C VAL A 136 4.43 -12.45 -11.96
N PRO A 137 3.93 -11.70 -12.98
CA PRO A 137 3.26 -10.43 -12.70
C PRO A 137 2.04 -10.65 -11.81
N PRO A 138 1.77 -9.73 -10.87
CA PRO A 138 0.57 -9.84 -10.07
C PRO A 138 -0.68 -9.67 -10.93
N THR A 139 -1.76 -10.30 -10.51
CA THR A 139 -3.07 -10.13 -11.13
C THR A 139 -3.98 -9.39 -10.17
N PHE A 140 -4.69 -8.43 -10.71
CA PHE A 140 -5.63 -7.63 -9.93
C PHE A 140 -7.05 -8.16 -10.10
#